data_26c987dfec2bf437eb38fcbb73e14c70
#
_entry.id   26c987dfec2bf437eb38fcbb73e14c70
#
_cell.length_a   1.000
_cell.length_b   1.000
_cell.length_c   1.000
_cell.angle_alpha   90.00
_cell.angle_beta   90.00
_cell.angle_gamma   90.00
#
_symmetry.space_group_name_H-M   'P 1'
#
loop_
_entity.id
_entity.type
_entity.pdbx_description
1 polymer ?
#
loop_
_entity_poly.entity_id
_entity_poly.type
_entity_poly.pdbx_seq_one_letter_code
_entity_poly.pdbx_strand_id
1 'polypeptide(L)'
;MQAPRLNVPKGAPATRVALARAIETEYDDLEDSPGRKSIGFVCSGQAFCPFPSTKPLIPPELAGIIGQGDPDYQLDVPLQLVTKDRGHEQVIDLVGKQKRFVFNVADRPVRLTVDQGSRLFRMLEPAELPATVNDLRASKNQLVVVASGSAALVDASRDLLRGLQWHRANLVDEAAYLASPAPDVDILILGWPQSEDLHPELPPGITGSEKKFVLDGESLSEKPDVLFMVKKTDKDDRVVAYFLPGSVAAAQDTARRIPHYGRYSYLLFRDGQNRIKATWEPENSTLQVIFNKDERQ
;
A
#
# COMPACT_ATOMS: atom_id res chain seq x y z
N MET A 1 -0.76 22.31 -13.93
CA MET A 1 -0.68 20.98 -14.55
C MET A 1 -2.07 20.65 -15.10
N GLN A 2 -2.21 20.43 -16.41
CA GLN A 2 -3.46 19.96 -16.99
C GLN A 2 -3.63 18.47 -16.68
N ALA A 3 -4.82 18.06 -16.28
CA ALA A 3 -5.14 16.65 -16.07
C ALA A 3 -4.93 15.87 -17.40
N PRO A 4 -4.43 14.63 -17.36
CA PRO A 4 -4.25 13.81 -18.56
C PRO A 4 -5.58 13.65 -19.28
N ARG A 5 -5.59 13.84 -20.59
CA ARG A 5 -6.78 13.67 -21.43
C ARG A 5 -7.05 12.18 -21.63
N LEU A 6 -8.07 11.68 -20.98
CA LEU A 6 -8.62 10.35 -21.24
C LEU A 6 -9.61 10.45 -22.38
N ASN A 7 -9.28 9.91 -23.53
CA ASN A 7 -10.19 9.77 -24.66
C ASN A 7 -10.83 8.38 -24.66
N VAL A 8 -11.62 8.08 -23.62
CA VAL A 8 -12.34 6.80 -23.47
C VAL A 8 -13.79 6.99 -23.89
N PRO A 9 -14.31 6.18 -24.82
CA PRO A 9 -15.72 6.22 -25.20
C PRO A 9 -16.62 5.95 -24.00
N LYS A 10 -17.76 6.62 -23.90
CA LYS A 10 -18.77 6.36 -22.86
C LYS A 10 -19.20 4.87 -22.92
N GLY A 11 -19.06 4.17 -21.80
CA GLY A 11 -19.44 2.75 -21.70
C GLY A 11 -18.37 1.75 -22.14
N ALA A 12 -17.16 2.20 -22.48
CA ALA A 12 -16.07 1.30 -22.79
C ALA A 12 -15.59 0.54 -21.51
N PRO A 13 -15.24 -0.76 -21.62
CA PRO A 13 -14.69 -1.50 -20.51
C PRO A 13 -13.29 -0.97 -20.14
N ALA A 14 -12.94 -1.04 -18.86
CA ALA A 14 -11.59 -0.70 -18.38
C ALA A 14 -10.56 -1.65 -19.01
N THR A 15 -9.42 -1.11 -19.44
CA THR A 15 -8.32 -1.94 -19.95
C THR A 15 -7.37 -2.35 -18.80
N ARG A 16 -6.70 -3.49 -19.00
CA ARG A 16 -5.57 -3.87 -18.14
C ARG A 16 -4.31 -3.20 -18.67
N VAL A 17 -3.72 -2.33 -17.87
CA VAL A 17 -2.36 -1.85 -18.10
C VAL A 17 -1.43 -2.80 -17.35
N ALA A 18 -0.52 -3.41 -18.08
CA ALA A 18 0.52 -4.24 -17.48
C ALA A 18 1.87 -3.60 -17.75
N LEU A 19 2.71 -3.58 -16.75
CA LEU A 19 4.14 -3.50 -16.99
C LEU A 19 4.48 -4.86 -17.63
N ALA A 20 4.68 -4.90 -18.95
CA ALA A 20 5.04 -6.15 -19.59
C ALA A 20 6.30 -6.67 -18.90
N ARG A 21 6.33 -7.96 -18.55
CA ARG A 21 7.45 -8.68 -17.95
C ARG A 21 8.65 -8.74 -18.90
N ALA A 22 9.10 -7.63 -19.39
CA ALA A 22 10.28 -7.51 -20.19
C ALA A 22 11.08 -6.31 -19.70
N ILE A 23 11.50 -6.43 -18.47
CA ILE A 23 12.77 -5.82 -18.09
C ILE A 23 13.78 -6.91 -18.43
N GLU A 24 14.10 -7.01 -19.72
CA GLU A 24 15.21 -7.82 -20.18
C GLU A 24 16.49 -7.07 -19.88
N THR A 25 17.32 -7.62 -19.00
CA THR A 25 18.75 -7.31 -19.03
C THR A 25 19.37 -8.19 -20.09
N GLU A 26 19.76 -7.65 -21.21
CA GLU A 26 20.85 -8.22 -22.00
C GLU A 26 22.15 -7.97 -21.22
N TYR A 27 22.63 -9.00 -20.57
CA TYR A 27 24.05 -9.08 -20.21
C TYR A 27 24.77 -9.59 -21.47
N ASP A 28 25.57 -8.73 -22.10
CA ASP A 28 26.62 -9.19 -22.97
C ASP A 28 27.60 -9.96 -22.10
N ASP A 29 27.56 -11.28 -22.26
CA ASP A 29 28.48 -12.21 -21.60
C ASP A 29 29.90 -11.98 -22.08
N LEU A 30 30.71 -11.46 -21.25
CA LEU A 30 32.12 -11.80 -21.25
C LEU A 30 32.32 -12.97 -20.29
N GLU A 31 32.39 -14.17 -20.91
CA GLU A 31 32.91 -15.45 -20.44
C GLU A 31 32.12 -16.24 -19.37
N ASP A 32 31.56 -17.34 -19.86
CA ASP A 32 31.31 -18.64 -19.21
C ASP A 32 30.45 -18.71 -17.96
N SER A 33 29.13 -18.84 -18.18
CA SER A 33 28.35 -19.89 -17.47
C SER A 33 26.98 -20.14 -18.10
N PRO A 34 26.63 -21.35 -18.49
CA PRO A 34 25.33 -21.66 -19.06
C PRO A 34 24.26 -21.81 -17.96
N GLY A 35 23.17 -21.04 -18.08
CA GLY A 35 21.92 -21.48 -17.50
C GLY A 35 21.25 -20.67 -16.39
N ARG A 36 21.50 -19.38 -16.22
CA ARG A 36 20.64 -18.54 -15.36
C ARG A 36 20.02 -17.40 -16.19
N LYS A 37 18.75 -17.59 -16.56
CA LYS A 37 17.87 -16.47 -16.96
C LYS A 37 17.54 -15.66 -15.72
N SER A 38 18.31 -14.64 -15.44
CA SER A 38 17.96 -13.63 -14.44
C SER A 38 17.14 -12.54 -15.13
N ILE A 39 15.97 -12.25 -14.54
CA ILE A 39 15.17 -11.08 -14.93
C ILE A 39 15.96 -9.86 -14.45
N GLY A 40 16.38 -9.05 -15.36
CA GLY A 40 17.20 -7.88 -15.07
C GLY A 40 16.90 -6.73 -16.02
N PHE A 41 17.43 -5.54 -15.73
CA PHE A 41 17.24 -4.32 -16.51
C PHE A 41 18.25 -4.23 -17.65
N VAL A 42 17.81 -3.80 -18.83
CA VAL A 42 18.72 -3.46 -19.92
C VAL A 42 19.29 -2.07 -19.67
N CYS A 43 20.56 -2.01 -19.34
CA CYS A 43 21.34 -0.81 -19.54
C CYS A 43 21.91 -0.89 -20.96
N SER A 44 21.35 -0.15 -21.91
CA SER A 44 21.96 -0.11 -23.25
C SER A 44 23.31 0.61 -23.16
N GLY A 45 24.38 -0.13 -23.33
CA GLY A 45 25.68 0.45 -23.53
C GLY A 45 26.83 0.06 -22.67
N GLN A 46 26.68 -0.71 -21.63
CA GLN A 46 27.77 -1.45 -20.96
C GLN A 46 27.25 -2.32 -19.83
N ALA A 47 27.96 -3.45 -19.65
CA ALA A 47 27.75 -4.42 -18.59
C ALA A 47 27.37 -3.77 -17.26
N PHE A 48 26.51 -4.47 -16.51
CA PHE A 48 26.20 -4.19 -15.10
C PHE A 48 27.38 -3.50 -14.43
N CYS A 49 27.19 -2.26 -14.10
CA CYS A 49 28.11 -1.55 -13.26
C CYS A 49 27.90 -1.93 -11.81
N PRO A 50 28.75 -2.77 -11.25
CA PRO A 50 29.27 -2.45 -9.95
C PRO A 50 30.05 -1.17 -10.25
N PHE A 51 29.57 0.01 -9.81
CA PHE A 51 30.14 1.31 -10.12
C PHE A 51 31.66 1.25 -10.20
N PRO A 52 32.26 1.23 -11.40
CA PRO A 52 33.69 1.41 -11.51
C PRO A 52 33.96 2.86 -11.16
N SER A 53 35.05 3.09 -10.49
CA SER A 53 35.57 4.41 -10.11
C SER A 53 35.91 5.33 -11.30
N THR A 54 35.60 4.92 -12.51
CA THR A 54 35.75 5.71 -13.74
C THR A 54 34.34 6.09 -14.24
N LYS A 55 34.10 7.40 -14.36
CA LYS A 55 32.84 7.95 -14.91
C LYS A 55 32.49 7.30 -16.22
N PRO A 56 31.33 6.67 -16.40
CA PRO A 56 30.90 6.20 -17.72
C PRO A 56 30.73 7.39 -18.64
N LEU A 57 31.16 7.23 -19.86
CA LEU A 57 31.04 8.26 -20.94
C LEU A 57 29.58 8.46 -21.40
N ILE A 58 28.67 7.56 -21.03
CA ILE A 58 27.25 7.59 -21.37
C ILE A 58 26.46 7.53 -20.02
N PRO A 59 25.46 8.40 -19.81
CA PRO A 59 24.65 8.31 -18.60
C PRO A 59 23.93 6.95 -18.55
N PRO A 60 23.85 6.30 -17.39
CA PRO A 60 23.14 5.04 -17.27
C PRO A 60 21.67 5.21 -17.65
N GLU A 61 21.18 4.31 -18.49
CA GLU A 61 19.80 4.31 -18.96
C GLU A 61 19.02 3.21 -18.24
N LEU A 62 17.83 3.56 -17.74
CA LEU A 62 16.83 2.60 -17.31
C LEU A 62 15.76 2.52 -18.40
N ALA A 63 15.67 1.38 -19.06
CA ALA A 63 14.67 1.15 -20.10
C ALA A 63 13.65 0.08 -19.69
N GLY A 64 12.47 0.15 -20.26
CA GLY A 64 11.40 -0.84 -20.05
C GLY A 64 10.33 -0.74 -21.13
N ILE A 65 9.35 -1.65 -21.05
CA ILE A 65 8.22 -1.69 -21.95
C ILE A 65 6.94 -1.62 -21.12
N ILE A 66 6.01 -0.74 -21.52
CA ILE A 66 4.66 -0.69 -21.01
C ILE A 66 3.75 -1.31 -22.04
N GLY A 67 2.81 -2.15 -21.59
CA GLY A 67 1.80 -2.77 -22.42
C GLY A 67 0.40 -2.56 -21.90
N GLN A 68 -0.60 -2.75 -22.77
CA GLN A 68 -2.00 -2.81 -22.40
C GLN A 68 -2.70 -3.99 -23.09
N GLY A 69 -3.78 -4.48 -22.42
CA GLY A 69 -4.64 -5.53 -22.94
C GLY A 69 -5.67 -5.00 -23.93
N ASP A 70 -6.59 -5.88 -24.34
CA ASP A 70 -7.75 -5.52 -25.15
C ASP A 70 -8.90 -4.97 -24.29
N PRO A 71 -9.63 -3.96 -24.77
CA PRO A 71 -9.32 -3.12 -25.93
C PRO A 71 -8.15 -2.19 -25.64
N ASP A 72 -7.37 -1.84 -26.68
CA ASP A 72 -6.31 -0.87 -26.56
C ASP A 72 -6.83 0.56 -26.72
N TYR A 73 -6.30 1.45 -25.89
CA TYR A 73 -6.64 2.86 -25.86
C TYR A 73 -5.39 3.72 -26.11
N GLN A 74 -5.62 4.96 -26.48
CA GLN A 74 -4.56 5.95 -26.38
C GLN A 74 -4.50 6.47 -24.94
N LEU A 75 -3.39 6.20 -24.25
CA LEU A 75 -3.22 6.50 -22.82
C LEU A 75 -1.98 7.36 -22.60
N ASP A 76 -2.13 8.41 -21.83
CA ASP A 76 -1.03 9.17 -21.26
C ASP A 76 -0.61 8.51 -19.94
N VAL A 77 0.37 7.61 -20.00
CA VAL A 77 0.77 6.77 -18.85
C VAL A 77 1.84 7.49 -18.03
N PRO A 78 1.54 7.93 -16.79
CA PRO A 78 2.54 8.54 -15.94
C PRO A 78 3.49 7.49 -15.36
N LEU A 79 4.77 7.77 -15.43
CA LEU A 79 5.85 7.00 -14.82
C LEU A 79 6.55 7.85 -13.78
N GLN A 80 6.87 7.26 -12.64
CA GLN A 80 7.72 7.86 -11.63
C GLN A 80 8.88 6.91 -11.32
N LEU A 81 10.09 7.41 -11.51
CA LEU A 81 11.31 6.74 -11.09
C LEU A 81 11.89 7.49 -9.89
N VAL A 82 12.04 6.80 -8.78
CA VAL A 82 12.72 7.31 -7.59
C VAL A 82 14.13 6.75 -7.59
N THR A 83 15.11 7.63 -7.55
CA THR A 83 16.52 7.29 -7.31
C THR A 83 16.85 7.60 -5.85
N LYS A 84 18.10 7.33 -5.44
CA LYS A 84 18.55 7.62 -4.08
C LYS A 84 18.38 9.10 -3.72
N ASP A 85 18.62 10.00 -4.67
CA ASP A 85 18.75 11.44 -4.40
C ASP A 85 17.56 12.25 -4.92
N ARG A 86 16.77 11.74 -5.87
CA ARG A 86 15.63 12.48 -6.45
C ARG A 86 14.59 11.60 -7.14
N GLY A 87 13.42 12.20 -7.39
CA GLY A 87 12.37 11.63 -8.23
C GLY A 87 12.44 12.17 -9.66
N HIS A 88 12.14 11.31 -10.62
CA HIS A 88 12.00 11.63 -12.04
C HIS A 88 10.61 11.23 -12.50
N GLU A 89 9.93 12.11 -13.20
CA GLU A 89 8.60 11.85 -13.75
C GLU A 89 8.63 11.95 -15.27
N GLN A 90 7.92 11.04 -15.93
CA GLN A 90 7.74 11.02 -17.37
C GLN A 90 6.33 10.58 -17.70
N VAL A 91 5.72 11.13 -18.75
CA VAL A 91 4.46 10.65 -19.29
C VAL A 91 4.72 10.00 -20.63
N ILE A 92 4.23 8.77 -20.78
CA ILE A 92 4.35 7.99 -22.01
C ILE A 92 3.01 7.99 -22.73
N ASP A 93 2.98 8.53 -23.94
CA ASP A 93 1.83 8.39 -24.84
C ASP A 93 1.82 6.95 -25.39
N LEU A 94 1.04 6.06 -24.77
CA LEU A 94 0.87 4.67 -25.17
C LEU A 94 -0.20 4.57 -26.24
N VAL A 95 0.22 4.37 -27.48
CA VAL A 95 -0.65 4.08 -28.62
C VAL A 95 -0.41 2.65 -29.08
N GLY A 96 -1.50 1.86 -29.18
CA GLY A 96 -1.41 0.42 -29.48
C GLY A 96 -1.02 -0.41 -28.24
N LYS A 97 -0.54 -1.62 -28.48
CA LYS A 97 -0.37 -2.64 -27.43
C LYS A 97 0.79 -2.42 -26.49
N GLN A 98 1.88 -1.80 -26.99
CA GLN A 98 3.11 -1.68 -26.22
C GLN A 98 3.89 -0.43 -26.60
N LYS A 99 4.63 0.13 -25.66
CA LYS A 99 5.58 1.23 -25.88
C LYS A 99 6.80 1.10 -24.98
N ARG A 100 7.98 1.29 -25.58
CA ARG A 100 9.23 1.39 -24.84
C ARG A 100 9.36 2.77 -24.21
N PHE A 101 9.91 2.81 -23.00
CA PHE A 101 10.33 4.04 -22.33
C PHE A 101 11.80 3.95 -21.91
N VAL A 102 12.40 5.11 -21.69
CA VAL A 102 13.80 5.23 -21.24
C VAL A 102 13.89 6.38 -20.24
N PHE A 103 14.56 6.12 -19.12
CA PHE A 103 15.02 7.16 -18.20
C PHE A 103 16.54 7.27 -18.26
N ASN A 104 17.04 8.48 -18.48
CA ASN A 104 18.47 8.78 -18.36
C ASN A 104 18.74 9.24 -16.93
N VAL A 105 19.35 8.38 -16.12
CA VAL A 105 19.59 8.65 -14.71
C VAL A 105 21.04 8.41 -14.34
N ALA A 106 21.62 9.35 -13.60
CA ALA A 106 22.97 9.22 -13.08
C ALA A 106 23.02 8.42 -11.78
N ASP A 107 21.91 8.42 -11.03
CA ASP A 107 21.83 7.84 -9.70
C ASP A 107 21.14 6.46 -9.74
N ARG A 108 21.48 5.62 -8.77
CA ARG A 108 20.91 4.27 -8.65
C ARG A 108 19.39 4.35 -8.50
N PRO A 109 18.59 3.64 -9.33
CA PRO A 109 17.18 3.48 -9.16
C PRO A 109 16.84 2.79 -7.82
N VAL A 110 15.78 3.27 -7.17
CA VAL A 110 15.23 2.66 -5.94
C VAL A 110 13.85 2.08 -6.21
N ARG A 111 13.02 2.80 -6.94
CA ARG A 111 11.66 2.37 -7.25
C ARG A 111 11.19 2.98 -8.56
N LEU A 112 10.59 2.17 -9.42
CA LEU A 112 9.83 2.60 -10.60
C LEU A 112 8.36 2.30 -10.35
N THR A 113 7.50 3.29 -10.54
CA THR A 113 6.05 3.16 -10.40
C THR A 113 5.37 3.64 -11.68
N VAL A 114 4.45 2.84 -12.20
CA VAL A 114 3.57 3.18 -13.31
C VAL A 114 2.22 3.59 -12.74
N ASP A 115 1.64 4.69 -13.25
CA ASP A 115 0.33 5.19 -12.85
C ASP A 115 0.20 5.42 -11.34
N GLN A 116 1.14 6.17 -10.77
CA GLN A 116 1.10 6.53 -9.36
C GLN A 116 -0.22 7.25 -9.03
N GLY A 117 -0.92 6.71 -8.04
CA GLY A 117 -2.21 7.23 -7.58
C GLY A 117 -3.39 6.78 -8.45
N SER A 118 -3.20 5.76 -9.30
CA SER A 118 -4.27 5.10 -10.10
C SER A 118 -5.15 6.11 -10.86
N ARG A 119 -4.50 6.95 -11.64
CA ARG A 119 -5.15 8.04 -12.41
C ARG A 119 -5.70 7.58 -13.75
N LEU A 120 -5.20 6.46 -14.27
CA LEU A 120 -5.66 5.90 -15.52
C LEU A 120 -6.98 5.15 -15.32
N PHE A 121 -7.82 5.18 -16.37
CA PHE A 121 -9.00 4.33 -16.42
C PHE A 121 -8.59 2.91 -16.80
N ARG A 122 -8.20 2.12 -15.84
CA ARG A 122 -7.77 0.73 -16.00
C ARG A 122 -8.38 -0.18 -14.94
N MET A 123 -8.32 -1.46 -15.18
CA MET A 123 -8.64 -2.46 -14.16
C MET A 123 -7.49 -2.51 -13.16
N LEU A 124 -7.80 -2.30 -11.89
CA LEU A 124 -6.84 -2.46 -10.81
C LEU A 124 -6.72 -3.95 -10.45
N GLU A 125 -5.50 -4.39 -10.17
CA GLU A 125 -5.27 -5.72 -9.62
C GLU A 125 -5.67 -5.75 -8.13
N PRO A 126 -6.12 -6.90 -7.60
CA PRO A 126 -6.50 -7.00 -6.17
C PRO A 126 -5.39 -6.54 -5.20
N ALA A 127 -4.13 -6.78 -5.57
CA ALA A 127 -2.96 -6.35 -4.78
C ALA A 127 -2.75 -4.82 -4.78
N GLU A 128 -3.35 -4.11 -5.72
CA GLU A 128 -3.30 -2.64 -5.80
C GLU A 128 -4.40 -1.96 -4.97
N LEU A 129 -5.36 -2.73 -4.48
CA LEU A 129 -6.49 -2.23 -3.71
C LEU A 129 -6.20 -2.38 -2.22
N PRO A 130 -5.82 -1.30 -1.53
CA PRO A 130 -5.64 -1.36 -0.08
C PRO A 130 -6.99 -1.63 0.60
N ALA A 131 -6.94 -2.37 1.71
CA ALA A 131 -8.12 -2.57 2.54
C ALA A 131 -8.64 -1.23 3.09
N THR A 132 -9.93 -1.08 3.15
CA THR A 132 -10.63 0.12 3.59
C THR A 132 -11.68 -0.20 4.64
N VAL A 133 -12.24 0.82 5.28
CA VAL A 133 -13.38 0.67 6.19
C VAL A 133 -14.57 -0.02 5.50
N ASN A 134 -14.76 0.15 4.19
CA ASN A 134 -15.82 -0.53 3.45
C ASN A 134 -15.58 -2.03 3.32
N ASP A 135 -14.32 -2.47 3.16
CA ASP A 135 -14.00 -3.90 3.11
C ASP A 135 -14.31 -4.56 4.44
N LEU A 136 -13.95 -3.90 5.54
CA LEU A 136 -14.34 -4.36 6.87
C LEU A 136 -15.86 -4.42 7.05
N ARG A 137 -16.60 -3.43 6.53
CA ARG A 137 -18.07 -3.44 6.58
C ARG A 137 -18.68 -4.56 5.72
N ALA A 138 -18.04 -4.94 4.62
CA ALA A 138 -18.49 -6.01 3.73
C ALA A 138 -18.18 -7.41 4.24
N SER A 139 -17.41 -7.52 5.32
CA SER A 139 -17.02 -8.78 5.95
C SER A 139 -18.23 -9.64 6.33
N LYS A 140 -18.14 -10.93 6.05
CA LYS A 140 -19.17 -11.92 6.41
C LYS A 140 -18.77 -12.78 7.62
N ASN A 141 -17.47 -13.02 7.79
CA ASN A 141 -16.92 -13.82 8.87
C ASN A 141 -16.18 -12.90 9.84
N GLN A 142 -16.83 -12.54 10.94
CA GLN A 142 -16.45 -11.44 11.81
C GLN A 142 -16.04 -11.93 13.19
N LEU A 143 -14.85 -11.52 13.64
CA LEU A 143 -14.37 -11.76 14.99
C LEU A 143 -13.87 -10.47 15.61
N VAL A 144 -14.33 -10.17 16.83
CA VAL A 144 -13.82 -9.03 17.60
C VAL A 144 -12.90 -9.55 18.69
N VAL A 145 -11.66 -9.11 18.67
CA VAL A 145 -10.65 -9.40 19.69
C VAL A 145 -10.56 -8.23 20.65
N VAL A 146 -10.80 -8.46 21.93
CA VAL A 146 -10.72 -7.42 22.96
C VAL A 146 -9.34 -7.46 23.61
N ALA A 147 -8.45 -6.60 23.15
CA ALA A 147 -7.05 -6.59 23.57
C ALA A 147 -6.84 -6.10 25.01
N SER A 148 -7.61 -5.11 25.43
CA SER A 148 -7.44 -4.50 26.76
C SER A 148 -8.22 -5.18 27.89
N GLY A 149 -9.03 -6.20 27.59
CA GLY A 149 -9.94 -6.82 28.58
C GLY A 149 -10.99 -5.87 29.17
N SER A 150 -11.12 -4.66 28.62
CA SER A 150 -11.96 -3.60 29.17
C SER A 150 -13.39 -3.69 28.67
N ALA A 151 -14.31 -4.11 29.53
CA ALA A 151 -15.76 -4.08 29.26
C ALA A 151 -16.22 -2.66 28.86
N ALA A 152 -15.66 -1.62 29.49
CA ALA A 152 -15.99 -0.24 29.20
C ALA A 152 -15.59 0.16 27.76
N LEU A 153 -14.49 -0.38 27.24
CA LEU A 153 -14.09 -0.16 25.85
C LEU A 153 -15.04 -0.87 24.88
N VAL A 154 -15.44 -2.08 25.17
CA VAL A 154 -16.44 -2.81 24.37
C VAL A 154 -17.74 -2.00 24.29
N ASP A 155 -18.23 -1.49 25.43
CA ASP A 155 -19.43 -0.65 25.46
C ASP A 155 -19.25 0.65 24.65
N ALA A 156 -18.12 1.32 24.77
CA ALA A 156 -17.78 2.52 24.01
C ALA A 156 -17.69 2.25 22.49
N SER A 157 -17.38 1.02 22.09
CA SER A 157 -17.24 0.60 20.69
C SER A 157 -18.56 0.16 20.05
N ARG A 158 -19.67 0.12 20.77
CA ARG A 158 -20.96 -0.38 20.24
C ARG A 158 -21.44 0.36 19.00
N ASP A 159 -21.26 1.66 18.93
CA ASP A 159 -21.67 2.45 17.78
C ASP A 159 -20.77 2.19 16.56
N LEU A 160 -19.47 1.92 16.78
CA LEU A 160 -18.57 1.45 15.74
C LEU A 160 -19.03 0.10 15.20
N LEU A 161 -19.24 -0.89 16.06
CA LEU A 161 -19.68 -2.23 15.67
C LEU A 161 -21.03 -2.19 14.93
N ARG A 162 -21.96 -1.37 15.38
CA ARG A 162 -23.25 -1.18 14.70
C ARG A 162 -23.06 -0.55 13.31
N GLY A 163 -22.26 0.50 13.18
CA GLY A 163 -22.02 1.20 11.93
C GLY A 163 -21.23 0.37 10.91
N LEU A 164 -20.39 -0.55 11.38
CA LEU A 164 -19.68 -1.52 10.56
C LEU A 164 -20.51 -2.77 10.25
N GLN A 165 -21.71 -2.92 10.80
CA GLN A 165 -22.56 -4.13 10.73
C GLN A 165 -21.94 -5.35 11.46
N TRP A 166 -21.12 -5.11 12.46
CA TRP A 166 -20.43 -6.11 13.29
C TRP A 166 -21.09 -6.35 14.63
N HIS A 167 -22.33 -5.90 14.83
CA HIS A 167 -23.07 -6.02 16.09
C HIS A 167 -23.42 -7.45 16.49
N ARG A 168 -23.24 -8.42 15.59
CA ARG A 168 -23.43 -9.87 15.82
C ARG A 168 -22.11 -10.64 15.82
N ALA A 169 -20.98 -9.98 15.70
CA ALA A 169 -19.68 -10.62 15.72
C ALA A 169 -19.42 -11.30 17.09
N ASN A 170 -18.73 -12.40 17.06
CA ASN A 170 -18.24 -13.04 18.28
C ASN A 170 -17.16 -12.16 18.92
N LEU A 171 -17.20 -12.03 20.23
CA LEU A 171 -16.19 -11.35 21.02
C LEU A 171 -15.36 -12.38 21.77
N VAL A 172 -14.04 -12.27 21.63
CA VAL A 172 -13.07 -13.09 22.39
C VAL A 172 -12.03 -12.18 23.01
N ASP A 173 -11.44 -12.61 24.12
CA ASP A 173 -10.27 -11.93 24.65
C ASP A 173 -9.00 -12.29 23.85
N GLU A 174 -7.97 -11.48 24.00
CA GLU A 174 -6.71 -11.64 23.28
C GLU A 174 -6.04 -12.99 23.56
N ALA A 175 -6.06 -13.44 24.81
CA ALA A 175 -5.43 -14.70 25.20
C ALA A 175 -6.16 -15.91 24.57
N ALA A 176 -7.50 -15.89 24.56
CA ALA A 176 -8.29 -16.94 23.91
C ALA A 176 -8.05 -16.96 22.39
N TYR A 177 -7.95 -15.81 21.77
CA TYR A 177 -7.62 -15.72 20.34
C TYR A 177 -6.23 -16.29 20.03
N LEU A 178 -5.20 -15.94 20.81
CA LEU A 178 -3.85 -16.44 20.62
C LEU A 178 -3.71 -17.95 20.87
N ALA A 179 -4.49 -18.47 21.82
CA ALA A 179 -4.52 -19.91 22.10
C ALA A 179 -5.15 -20.74 20.96
N SER A 180 -6.08 -20.15 20.21
CA SER A 180 -6.78 -20.80 19.10
C SER A 180 -7.13 -19.77 18.01
N PRO A 181 -6.14 -19.34 17.22
CA PRO A 181 -6.37 -18.39 16.14
C PRO A 181 -7.39 -18.97 15.15
N ALA A 182 -8.44 -18.18 14.86
CA ALA A 182 -9.42 -18.55 13.86
C ALA A 182 -8.86 -18.27 12.45
N PRO A 183 -8.70 -19.28 11.60
CA PRO A 183 -8.34 -19.08 10.20
C PRO A 183 -9.40 -18.37 9.44
N ASP A 184 -9.60 -17.93 8.45
CA ASP A 184 -10.71 -17.50 7.57
C ASP A 184 -11.72 -16.52 8.20
N VAL A 185 -11.32 -15.70 9.18
CA VAL A 185 -12.14 -14.62 9.73
C VAL A 185 -11.48 -13.27 9.56
N ASP A 186 -12.29 -12.26 9.32
CA ASP A 186 -11.86 -10.88 9.43
C ASP A 186 -11.88 -10.45 10.91
N ILE A 187 -10.89 -9.69 11.32
CA ILE A 187 -10.65 -9.40 12.72
C ILE A 187 -10.73 -7.90 12.98
N LEU A 188 -11.45 -7.53 14.04
CA LEU A 188 -11.38 -6.18 14.60
C LEU A 188 -10.81 -6.26 16.02
N ILE A 189 -9.64 -5.67 16.23
CA ILE A 189 -8.98 -5.61 17.52
C ILE A 189 -9.38 -4.31 18.22
N LEU A 190 -9.95 -4.42 19.39
CA LEU A 190 -10.38 -3.31 20.25
C LEU A 190 -9.35 -3.08 21.36
N GLY A 191 -8.73 -1.92 21.32
CA GLY A 191 -7.67 -1.53 22.24
C GLY A 191 -6.29 -1.95 21.79
N TRP A 192 -5.26 -1.50 22.50
CA TRP A 192 -3.87 -1.82 22.19
C TRP A 192 -3.57 -3.26 22.64
N PRO A 193 -3.09 -4.13 21.75
CA PRO A 193 -2.71 -5.50 22.09
C PRO A 193 -1.60 -5.55 23.14
N GLN A 194 -1.63 -6.57 23.98
CA GLN A 194 -0.57 -6.84 24.96
C GLN A 194 0.52 -7.73 24.36
N SER A 195 0.14 -8.64 23.45
CA SER A 195 1.06 -9.51 22.75
C SER A 195 1.70 -8.80 21.56
N GLU A 196 3.02 -8.94 21.40
CA GLU A 196 3.76 -8.42 20.25
C GLU A 196 3.28 -9.03 18.94
N ASP A 197 2.78 -10.27 18.94
CA ASP A 197 2.25 -10.96 17.76
C ASP A 197 1.03 -10.26 17.14
N LEU A 198 0.33 -9.45 17.91
CA LEU A 198 -0.84 -8.69 17.48
C LEU A 198 -0.56 -7.18 17.38
N HIS A 199 0.67 -6.74 17.64
CA HIS A 199 0.99 -5.32 17.54
C HIS A 199 0.80 -4.82 16.11
N PRO A 200 0.12 -3.68 15.95
CA PRO A 200 -0.10 -3.11 14.63
C PRO A 200 1.18 -2.52 14.03
N GLU A 201 1.39 -2.73 12.75
CA GLU A 201 2.25 -1.86 11.98
C GLU A 201 1.55 -0.51 11.78
N LEU A 202 2.14 0.55 12.31
CA LEU A 202 1.53 1.89 12.28
C LEU A 202 1.67 2.52 10.88
N PRO A 203 0.72 3.39 10.49
CA PRO A 203 0.80 4.09 9.22
C PRO A 203 2.05 4.97 9.10
N PRO A 204 2.54 5.22 7.86
CA PRO A 204 3.69 6.09 7.63
C PRO A 204 3.54 7.46 8.31
N GLY A 205 4.62 7.94 8.93
CA GLY A 205 4.62 9.19 9.68
C GLY A 205 3.97 9.15 11.06
N ILE A 206 3.31 8.03 11.42
CA ILE A 206 2.72 7.83 12.75
C ILE A 206 3.61 6.87 13.54
N THR A 207 4.05 7.31 14.70
CA THR A 207 4.70 6.45 15.69
C THR A 207 3.93 6.52 16.99
N GLY A 208 4.10 5.56 17.88
CA GLY A 208 3.41 5.63 19.16
C GLY A 208 3.28 4.30 19.89
N SER A 209 2.58 4.37 20.98
CA SER A 209 2.27 3.26 21.87
C SER A 209 0.86 3.46 22.45
N GLU A 210 0.44 2.56 23.30
CA GLU A 210 -0.89 2.43 23.91
C GLU A 210 -1.72 3.72 24.14
N LYS A 211 -1.07 4.85 24.45
CA LYS A 211 -1.79 6.09 24.81
C LYS A 211 -1.40 7.32 24.00
N LYS A 212 -0.33 7.26 23.27
CA LYS A 212 0.23 8.43 22.57
C LYS A 212 0.66 8.09 21.16
N PHE A 213 0.17 8.86 20.21
CA PHE A 213 0.65 8.85 18.85
C PHE A 213 1.48 10.12 18.58
N VAL A 214 2.54 9.99 17.82
CA VAL A 214 3.41 11.08 17.35
C VAL A 214 3.26 11.14 15.84
N LEU A 215 3.00 12.31 15.30
CA LEU A 215 2.87 12.56 13.88
C LEU A 215 4.05 13.41 13.41
N ASP A 216 4.81 12.91 12.43
CA ASP A 216 5.96 13.61 11.83
C ASP A 216 6.95 14.20 12.87
N GLY A 217 7.14 13.50 13.99
CA GLY A 217 8.03 13.92 15.08
C GLY A 217 7.44 14.94 16.04
N GLU A 218 6.25 15.47 15.79
CA GLU A 218 5.54 16.31 16.74
C GLU A 218 4.74 15.46 17.73
N SER A 219 5.08 15.58 19.02
CA SER A 219 4.28 14.98 20.09
C SER A 219 2.89 15.60 20.10
N LEU A 220 1.91 14.76 19.91
CA LEU A 220 0.51 15.15 19.90
C LEU A 220 0.08 15.50 21.34
N SER A 221 -0.87 16.42 21.45
CA SER A 221 -1.32 17.06 22.69
C SER A 221 -1.63 16.10 23.86
N GLU A 222 -1.84 16.64 25.05
CA GLU A 222 -2.15 15.89 26.28
C GLU A 222 -3.47 15.11 26.23
N LYS A 223 -4.32 15.33 25.22
CA LYS A 223 -5.60 14.64 25.07
C LYS A 223 -5.44 13.32 24.34
N PRO A 224 -6.21 12.30 24.73
CA PRO A 224 -6.13 10.98 24.13
C PRO A 224 -6.60 11.00 22.69
N ASP A 225 -5.76 10.47 21.80
CA ASP A 225 -6.03 10.29 20.39
C ASP A 225 -6.75 8.97 20.12
N VAL A 226 -7.29 8.81 18.92
CA VAL A 226 -7.83 7.55 18.42
C VAL A 226 -7.24 7.25 17.06
N LEU A 227 -6.56 6.13 16.93
CA LEU A 227 -6.16 5.57 15.65
C LEU A 227 -7.10 4.42 15.30
N PHE A 228 -7.66 4.50 14.09
CA PHE A 228 -8.38 3.40 13.46
C PHE A 228 -7.67 3.04 12.17
N MET A 229 -7.46 1.75 11.92
CA MET A 229 -6.84 1.32 10.68
C MET A 229 -7.31 -0.07 10.28
N VAL A 230 -7.27 -0.31 8.98
CA VAL A 230 -7.66 -1.54 8.31
C VAL A 230 -6.54 -1.95 7.38
N LYS A 231 -6.08 -3.19 7.45
CA LYS A 231 -5.02 -3.75 6.59
C LYS A 231 -5.44 -5.12 6.07
N LYS A 232 -5.01 -5.49 4.87
CA LYS A 232 -5.07 -6.89 4.42
C LYS A 232 -3.97 -7.69 5.08
N THR A 233 -4.22 -8.97 5.31
CA THR A 233 -3.17 -9.91 5.69
C THR A 233 -2.41 -10.37 4.46
N ASP A 234 -1.11 -10.64 4.60
CA ASP A 234 -0.25 -11.05 3.48
C ASP A 234 -0.63 -12.40 2.86
N LYS A 235 -1.39 -13.22 3.59
CA LYS A 235 -1.63 -14.62 3.21
C LYS A 235 -2.97 -14.90 2.55
N ASP A 236 -4.03 -14.16 2.87
CA ASP A 236 -5.39 -14.65 2.60
C ASP A 236 -6.41 -13.54 2.31
N ASP A 237 -6.14 -12.47 1.66
CA ASP A 237 -7.12 -11.38 1.38
C ASP A 237 -8.04 -10.98 2.58
N ARG A 238 -7.78 -11.53 3.79
CA ARG A 238 -8.51 -11.20 5.00
C ARG A 238 -8.16 -9.80 5.48
N VAL A 239 -9.09 -9.25 6.23
CA VAL A 239 -8.96 -7.91 6.76
C VAL A 239 -8.69 -7.97 8.26
N VAL A 240 -7.66 -7.29 8.70
CA VAL A 240 -7.39 -7.01 10.11
C VAL A 240 -7.58 -5.52 10.35
N ALA A 241 -8.39 -5.17 11.31
CA ALA A 241 -8.63 -3.79 11.70
C ALA A 241 -8.25 -3.57 13.17
N TYR A 242 -7.85 -2.36 13.47
CA TYR A 242 -7.49 -1.92 14.81
C TYR A 242 -8.29 -0.67 15.17
N PHE A 243 -8.89 -0.69 16.34
CA PHE A 243 -9.48 0.48 16.97
C PHE A 243 -8.72 0.78 18.25
N LEU A 244 -7.83 1.75 18.21
CA LEU A 244 -6.84 2.07 19.22
C LEU A 244 -7.14 3.43 19.87
N PRO A 245 -8.12 3.53 20.77
CA PRO A 245 -8.41 4.76 21.49
C PRO A 245 -7.48 4.92 22.71
N GLY A 246 -6.96 6.11 22.92
CA GLY A 246 -6.17 6.44 24.10
C GLY A 246 -7.01 6.54 25.38
N SER A 247 -8.33 6.55 25.28
CA SER A 247 -9.28 6.47 26.42
C SER A 247 -10.65 5.99 25.99
N VAL A 248 -11.46 5.55 26.97
CA VAL A 248 -12.87 5.16 26.76
C VAL A 248 -13.71 6.34 26.25
N ALA A 249 -13.49 7.55 26.78
CA ALA A 249 -14.18 8.74 26.31
C ALA A 249 -13.87 9.07 24.85
N ALA A 250 -12.59 8.99 24.45
CA ALA A 250 -12.19 9.19 23.06
C ALA A 250 -12.79 8.13 22.13
N ALA A 251 -12.92 6.87 22.59
CA ALA A 251 -13.62 5.82 21.88
C ALA A 251 -15.09 6.18 21.61
N GLN A 252 -15.82 6.62 22.64
CA GLN A 252 -17.22 7.02 22.53
C GLN A 252 -17.44 8.17 21.55
N ASP A 253 -16.56 9.17 21.59
CA ASP A 253 -16.65 10.37 20.73
C ASP A 253 -16.42 10.06 19.25
N THR A 254 -15.64 9.02 18.94
CA THR A 254 -15.22 8.73 17.54
C THR A 254 -15.91 7.51 16.94
N ALA A 255 -16.35 6.55 17.74
CA ALA A 255 -16.87 5.26 17.30
C ALA A 255 -17.92 5.36 16.16
N ARG A 256 -18.92 6.23 16.30
CA ARG A 256 -19.98 6.38 15.30
C ARG A 256 -19.53 7.08 14.01
N ARG A 257 -18.38 7.77 14.02
CA ARG A 257 -17.89 8.53 12.87
C ARG A 257 -17.08 7.68 11.91
N ILE A 258 -16.31 6.72 12.42
CA ILE A 258 -15.41 5.86 11.64
C ILE A 258 -16.13 5.20 10.45
N PRO A 259 -17.34 4.63 10.59
CA PRO A 259 -18.05 4.01 9.47
C PRO A 259 -18.36 4.93 8.30
N HIS A 260 -18.36 6.24 8.50
CA HIS A 260 -18.57 7.22 7.42
C HIS A 260 -17.34 7.45 6.53
N TYR A 261 -16.16 6.97 6.95
CA TYR A 261 -14.91 7.08 6.21
C TYR A 261 -14.64 5.84 5.33
N GLY A 262 -15.66 5.27 4.73
CA GLY A 262 -15.65 3.99 4.03
C GLY A 262 -14.49 3.74 3.08
N ARG A 263 -14.00 4.77 2.38
CA ARG A 263 -12.94 4.66 1.36
C ARG A 263 -11.51 4.82 1.86
N TYR A 264 -11.33 4.99 3.17
CA TYR A 264 -10.00 5.17 3.76
C TYR A 264 -9.56 3.92 4.50
N SER A 265 -8.25 3.71 4.56
CA SER A 265 -7.64 2.59 5.25
C SER A 265 -7.29 2.93 6.70
N TYR A 266 -6.90 4.17 6.95
CA TYR A 266 -6.60 4.61 8.32
C TYR A 266 -7.05 6.04 8.60
N LEU A 267 -7.34 6.28 9.87
CA LEU A 267 -7.92 7.52 10.40
C LEU A 267 -7.26 7.84 11.74
N LEU A 268 -6.77 9.05 11.89
CA LEU A 268 -6.33 9.57 13.19
C LEU A 268 -7.27 10.68 13.65
N PHE A 269 -7.83 10.51 14.82
CA PHE A 269 -8.67 11.52 15.48
C PHE A 269 -7.94 12.10 16.67
N ARG A 270 -8.03 13.41 16.82
CA ARG A 270 -7.56 14.18 17.96
C ARG A 270 -8.65 15.13 18.39
N ASP A 271 -8.92 15.21 19.70
CA ASP A 271 -10.00 16.05 20.23
C ASP A 271 -11.35 15.76 19.54
N GLY A 272 -11.61 14.47 19.21
CA GLY A 272 -12.80 14.04 18.48
C GLY A 272 -12.84 14.50 17.02
N GLN A 273 -11.83 15.19 16.49
CA GLN A 273 -11.77 15.64 15.09
C GLN A 273 -10.82 14.76 14.27
N ASN A 274 -11.24 14.41 13.06
CA ASN A 274 -10.36 13.68 12.16
C ASN A 274 -9.22 14.60 11.67
N ARG A 275 -7.98 14.19 11.91
CA ARG A 275 -6.76 14.90 11.49
C ARG A 275 -6.11 14.23 10.29
N ILE A 276 -6.14 12.90 10.23
CA ILE A 276 -5.60 12.12 9.12
C ILE A 276 -6.67 11.17 8.62
N LYS A 277 -6.79 11.09 7.32
CA LYS A 277 -7.54 10.07 6.59
C LYS A 277 -6.78 9.74 5.32
N ALA A 278 -6.33 8.51 5.18
CA ALA A 278 -5.56 8.08 4.01
C ALA A 278 -5.76 6.59 3.73
N THR A 279 -5.17 6.12 2.64
CA THR A 279 -5.09 4.72 2.26
C THR A 279 -3.64 4.27 2.29
N TRP A 280 -3.41 2.97 2.53
CA TRP A 280 -2.08 2.38 2.37
C TRP A 280 -1.62 2.54 0.93
N GLU A 281 -0.31 2.69 0.75
CA GLU A 281 0.28 2.52 -0.57
C GLU A 281 0.21 1.03 -0.95
N PRO A 282 -0.06 0.69 -2.22
CA PRO A 282 0.00 -0.69 -2.67
C PRO A 282 1.41 -1.26 -2.49
N GLU A 283 1.55 -2.34 -1.74
CA GLU A 283 2.85 -2.95 -1.45
C GLU A 283 3.33 -3.86 -2.60
N ASN A 284 2.40 -4.48 -3.32
CA ASN A 284 2.68 -5.51 -4.32
C ASN A 284 2.02 -5.21 -5.67
N SER A 285 2.07 -3.97 -6.13
CA SER A 285 1.54 -3.63 -7.46
C SER A 285 2.41 -4.25 -8.56
N THR A 286 1.78 -4.90 -9.54
CA THR A 286 2.45 -5.36 -10.76
C THR A 286 2.98 -4.21 -11.61
N LEU A 287 2.56 -2.99 -11.30
CA LEU A 287 3.00 -1.74 -11.92
C LEU A 287 4.09 -1.03 -11.11
N GLN A 288 4.67 -1.72 -10.14
CA GLN A 288 5.77 -1.21 -9.34
C GLN A 288 6.96 -2.16 -9.37
N VAL A 289 8.15 -1.61 -9.52
CA VAL A 289 9.42 -2.34 -9.40
C VAL A 289 10.26 -1.69 -8.33
N ILE A 290 10.65 -2.47 -7.33
CA ILE A 290 11.57 -2.06 -6.28
C ILE A 290 12.95 -2.64 -6.60
N PHE A 291 13.95 -1.77 -6.66
CA PHE A 291 15.32 -2.15 -6.93
C PHE A 291 16.03 -2.41 -5.59
N ASN A 292 16.13 -3.68 -5.20
CA ASN A 292 16.70 -4.04 -3.91
C ASN A 292 18.16 -3.61 -3.76
N LYS A 293 18.48 -3.18 -2.54
CA LYS A 293 19.85 -3.09 -2.05
C LYS A 293 20.35 -4.51 -1.82
N ASP A 294 21.40 -4.87 -2.59
CA ASP A 294 22.32 -5.97 -2.27
C ASP A 294 21.72 -7.36 -1.96
N GLU A 295 21.52 -8.17 -3.00
CA GLU A 295 21.74 -9.61 -2.88
C GLU A 295 23.23 -9.94 -3.07
N ARG A 296 24.10 -9.38 -2.24
CA ARG A 296 25.49 -9.86 -2.06
C ARG A 296 25.91 -9.67 -0.62
N GLN A 297 25.67 -10.65 0.19
CA GLN A 297 26.53 -11.08 1.25
C GLN A 297 26.88 -12.55 1.05
#